data_4618a79564ec2b07274efed7935a582e
#
_entry.id   4618a79564ec2b07274efed7935a582e
#
_cell.length_a   1.000
_cell.length_b   1.000
_cell.length_c   1.000
_cell.angle_alpha   90.00
_cell.angle_beta   90.00
_cell.angle_gamma   90.00
#
_symmetry.space_group_name_H-M   'P 1'
#
loop_
_entity.id
_entity.type
_entity.pdbx_description
1 polymer ?
#
loop_
_entity_poly.entity_id
_entity_poly.type
_entity_poly.pdbx_seq_one_letter_code
_entity_poly.pdbx_strand_id
1 'polypeptide(L)'
;MRELGNSVFSFSIGGLFRGYSSFEIHRDGDAYSYHHEKSLHANPEERRGTLDKAQVDKLMAFLRDLGTYDWFSSYHSPVLDGEQWQLFDGYRSYEGSNAYPKGFEKLLKYLADEFGCEEMRPQPGDTCDGPTKSECLAMLAFYDLPSGEEARQRLENGESACDCREDWRQTVTEVERNFLRDIDAFVSANPEYMNYGAILARHGLELDIEQIVNQNMSEADAKLIVASMIAIARFDRWCECNFFRRCIEDGTLARWTKRLRELL
;
A
#
# COMPACT_ATOMS: atom_id res chain seq x y z
N MET A 1 9.75 -10.09 23.28
CA MET A 1 9.60 -8.69 22.81
C MET A 1 11.03 -8.13 22.88
N ARG A 2 11.75 -8.12 21.74
CA ARG A 2 13.10 -7.55 21.67
C ARG A 2 12.97 -6.03 21.74
N GLU A 3 13.82 -5.38 22.50
CA GLU A 3 13.85 -3.92 22.63
C GLU A 3 14.29 -3.30 21.30
N LEU A 4 13.33 -2.72 20.58
CA LEU A 4 13.56 -1.96 19.33
C LEU A 4 14.28 -0.60 19.56
N GLY A 5 14.68 -0.29 20.81
CA GLY A 5 15.13 1.04 21.20
C GLY A 5 16.36 1.60 20.47
N ASN A 6 17.18 0.78 19.82
CA ASN A 6 18.42 1.20 19.16
C ASN A 6 18.59 0.64 17.74
N SER A 7 17.56 -0.02 17.18
CA SER A 7 17.63 -0.52 15.82
C SER A 7 17.52 0.65 14.83
N VAL A 8 18.44 0.73 13.89
CA VAL A 8 18.44 1.72 12.81
C VAL A 8 18.05 1.11 11.46
N PHE A 9 18.14 -0.20 11.35
CA PHE A 9 17.73 -0.97 10.18
C PHE A 9 17.52 -2.43 10.59
N SER A 10 16.49 -3.06 10.05
CA SER A 10 16.37 -4.52 10.07
C SER A 10 15.68 -5.01 8.81
N PHE A 11 16.16 -6.14 8.32
CA PHE A 11 15.54 -6.86 7.21
C PHE A 11 15.54 -8.34 7.53
N SER A 12 14.43 -9.01 7.27
CA SER A 12 14.34 -10.46 7.35
C SER A 12 13.53 -11.01 6.17
N ILE A 13 13.93 -12.18 5.73
CA ILE A 13 13.24 -12.90 4.67
C ILE A 13 13.32 -14.39 4.95
N GLY A 14 12.24 -15.11 4.71
CA GLY A 14 12.25 -16.55 4.91
C GLY A 14 10.99 -17.24 4.42
N GLY A 15 11.17 -18.53 4.12
CA GLY A 15 10.12 -19.42 3.67
C GLY A 15 10.58 -20.86 3.68
N LEU A 16 9.66 -21.76 3.39
CA LEU A 16 9.92 -23.21 3.47
C LEU A 16 11.16 -23.67 2.67
N PHE A 17 11.37 -23.06 1.50
CA PHE A 17 12.45 -23.46 0.59
C PHE A 17 13.74 -22.66 0.73
N ARG A 18 13.63 -21.38 1.13
CA ARG A 18 14.79 -20.48 1.30
C ARG A 18 15.45 -20.61 2.67
N GLY A 19 14.71 -21.15 3.67
CA GLY A 19 15.09 -21.00 5.06
C GLY A 19 14.78 -19.58 5.55
N TYR A 20 15.43 -19.16 6.64
CA TYR A 20 15.26 -17.84 7.26
C TYR A 20 16.59 -17.10 7.25
N SER A 21 16.55 -15.81 6.93
CA SER A 21 17.70 -14.94 7.08
C SER A 21 17.28 -13.57 7.60
N SER A 22 18.07 -12.98 8.48
CA SER A 22 17.86 -11.63 9.00
C SER A 22 19.18 -10.87 9.09
N PHE A 23 19.09 -9.57 8.84
CA PHE A 23 20.19 -8.63 8.98
C PHE A 23 19.70 -7.39 9.73
N GLU A 24 20.32 -7.11 10.86
CA GLU A 24 19.94 -6.02 11.76
C GLU A 24 21.14 -5.12 12.04
N ILE A 25 20.89 -3.81 12.09
CA ILE A 25 21.89 -2.80 12.47
C ILE A 25 21.38 -2.06 13.70
N HIS A 26 22.20 -2.00 14.72
CA HIS A 26 21.94 -1.30 15.96
C HIS A 26 22.93 -0.16 16.16
N ARG A 27 22.46 0.93 16.74
CA ARG A 27 23.30 2.05 17.17
C ARG A 27 23.56 1.99 18.66
N ASP A 28 24.83 2.09 19.06
CA ASP A 28 25.24 2.20 20.46
C ASP A 28 26.13 3.45 20.59
N GLY A 29 25.54 4.55 21.02
CA GLY A 29 26.21 5.86 21.02
C GLY A 29 26.58 6.31 19.61
N ASP A 30 27.88 6.45 19.34
CA ASP A 30 28.43 6.79 18.04
C ASP A 30 28.87 5.60 17.18
N ALA A 31 28.76 4.38 17.73
CA ALA A 31 29.12 3.14 17.06
C ALA A 31 27.90 2.46 16.48
N TYR A 32 28.14 1.64 15.46
CA TYR A 32 27.12 0.77 14.86
C TYR A 32 27.62 -0.67 14.90
N SER A 33 26.72 -1.57 15.31
CA SER A 33 26.95 -3.01 15.25
C SER A 33 25.91 -3.65 14.33
N TYR A 34 26.28 -4.76 13.72
CA TYR A 34 25.33 -5.57 12.96
C TYR A 34 25.24 -6.97 13.50
N HIS A 35 24.07 -7.57 13.34
CA HIS A 35 23.79 -8.97 13.55
C HIS A 35 23.16 -9.54 12.30
N HIS A 36 23.76 -10.58 11.75
CA HIS A 36 23.26 -11.36 10.65
C HIS A 36 23.05 -12.80 11.08
N GLU A 37 21.85 -13.29 10.90
CA GLU A 37 21.47 -14.67 11.20
C GLU A 37 20.92 -15.32 9.95
N LYS A 38 21.32 -16.54 9.65
CA LYS A 38 20.69 -17.40 8.66
C LYS A 38 20.42 -18.78 9.26
N SER A 39 19.30 -19.36 8.92
CA SER A 39 18.90 -20.69 9.35
C SER A 39 18.35 -21.47 8.19
N LEU A 40 19.05 -22.51 7.79
CA LEU A 40 18.58 -23.50 6.86
C LEU A 40 18.45 -24.82 7.61
N HIS A 41 17.23 -25.37 7.72
CA HIS A 41 16.95 -26.65 8.35
C HIS A 41 17.50 -26.82 9.79
N ALA A 42 17.22 -25.86 10.66
CA ALA A 42 17.48 -25.90 12.11
C ALA A 42 18.94 -25.68 12.58
N ASN A 43 19.86 -25.35 11.70
CA ASN A 43 21.21 -24.96 12.11
C ASN A 43 21.42 -23.46 11.87
N PRO A 44 21.23 -22.59 12.88
CA PRO A 44 21.47 -21.17 12.72
C PRO A 44 22.97 -20.89 12.60
N GLU A 45 23.35 -20.09 11.61
CA GLU A 45 24.66 -19.48 11.50
C GLU A 45 24.54 -18.00 11.78
N GLU A 46 25.35 -17.48 12.68
CA GLU A 46 25.34 -16.07 13.09
C GLU A 46 26.66 -15.40 12.72
N ARG A 47 26.57 -14.16 12.27
CA ARG A 47 27.71 -13.26 12.12
C ARG A 47 27.40 -11.94 12.80
N ARG A 48 28.38 -11.42 13.52
CA ARG A 48 28.29 -10.14 14.20
C ARG A 48 29.54 -9.32 13.91
N GLY A 49 29.39 -8.01 13.86
CA GLY A 49 30.51 -7.11 13.63
C GLY A 49 30.13 -5.66 13.83
N THR A 50 31.02 -4.78 13.45
CA THR A 50 30.81 -3.33 13.53
C THR A 50 30.78 -2.73 12.14
N LEU A 51 30.02 -1.65 11.98
CA LEU A 51 29.95 -0.84 10.78
C LEU A 51 30.43 0.57 11.10
N ASP A 52 31.07 1.21 10.16
CA ASP A 52 31.32 2.64 10.28
C ASP A 52 30.08 3.45 9.86
N LYS A 53 30.08 4.73 10.25
CA LYS A 53 28.96 5.63 9.92
C LYS A 53 28.76 5.77 8.41
N ALA A 54 29.80 5.73 7.60
CA ALA A 54 29.71 5.89 6.16
C ALA A 54 28.96 4.70 5.51
N GLN A 55 29.17 3.48 6.02
CA GLN A 55 28.47 2.29 5.55
C GLN A 55 26.95 2.38 5.87
N VAL A 56 26.61 2.85 7.07
CA VAL A 56 25.20 3.04 7.46
C VAL A 56 24.57 4.18 6.64
N ASP A 57 25.25 5.32 6.51
CA ASP A 57 24.78 6.44 5.70
C ASP A 57 24.56 6.03 4.23
N LYS A 58 25.43 5.18 3.67
CA LYS A 58 25.30 4.61 2.30
C LYS A 58 24.04 3.74 2.19
N LEU A 59 23.77 2.89 3.17
CA LEU A 59 22.54 2.09 3.18
C LEU A 59 21.29 2.98 3.24
N MET A 60 21.28 3.98 4.12
CA MET A 60 20.13 4.89 4.26
C MET A 60 19.92 5.74 3.00
N ALA A 61 20.99 6.14 2.33
CA ALA A 61 20.92 6.80 1.02
C ALA A 61 20.34 5.86 -0.04
N PHE A 62 20.81 4.62 -0.09
CA PHE A 62 20.29 3.61 -1.02
C PHE A 62 18.78 3.37 -0.81
N LEU A 63 18.31 3.22 0.44
CA LEU A 63 16.88 3.02 0.71
C LEU A 63 16.04 4.21 0.25
N ARG A 64 16.54 5.42 0.44
CA ARG A 64 15.88 6.65 -0.04
C ARG A 64 15.83 6.69 -1.57
N ASP A 65 16.94 6.37 -2.24
CA ASP A 65 17.02 6.35 -3.72
C ASP A 65 16.18 5.21 -4.32
N LEU A 66 16.02 4.10 -3.59
CA LEU A 66 15.11 3.00 -3.92
C LEU A 66 13.65 3.41 -3.79
N GLY A 67 13.36 4.46 -3.02
CA GLY A 67 12.02 4.97 -2.82
C GLY A 67 11.18 4.14 -1.84
N THR A 68 11.78 3.55 -0.79
CA THR A 68 11.04 2.75 0.21
C THR A 68 9.91 3.54 0.87
N TYR A 69 10.05 4.87 0.99
CA TYR A 69 9.00 5.74 1.52
C TYR A 69 7.68 5.66 0.74
N ASP A 70 7.72 5.25 -0.54
CA ASP A 70 6.57 5.08 -1.42
C ASP A 70 6.04 3.64 -1.45
N TRP A 71 6.65 2.73 -0.69
CA TRP A 71 6.15 1.38 -0.52
C TRP A 71 4.92 1.37 0.40
N PHE A 72 4.02 0.42 0.15
CA PHE A 72 2.97 0.11 1.10
C PHE A 72 3.57 -0.52 2.37
N SER A 73 2.87 -0.38 3.49
CA SER A 73 3.30 -1.03 4.74
C SER A 73 3.16 -2.56 4.69
N SER A 74 2.31 -3.09 3.79
CA SER A 74 2.10 -4.52 3.65
C SER A 74 1.83 -4.93 2.21
N TYR A 75 2.42 -6.06 1.80
CA TYR A 75 2.22 -6.70 0.50
C TYR A 75 1.78 -8.15 0.72
N HIS A 76 0.66 -8.56 0.13
CA HIS A 76 0.10 -9.88 0.39
C HIS A 76 -0.39 -10.56 -0.88
N SER A 77 0.03 -11.79 -1.08
CA SER A 77 -0.54 -12.69 -2.09
C SER A 77 -1.03 -13.96 -1.40
N PRO A 78 -2.26 -14.41 -1.67
CA PRO A 78 -2.84 -15.57 -1.01
C PRO A 78 -2.24 -16.89 -1.56
N VAL A 79 -1.00 -17.16 -1.21
CA VAL A 79 -0.29 -18.41 -1.54
C VAL A 79 0.00 -19.15 -0.24
N LEU A 80 -0.28 -20.44 -0.21
CA LEU A 80 0.08 -21.31 0.91
C LEU A 80 1.59 -21.59 0.89
N ASP A 81 2.21 -21.64 2.07
CA ASP A 81 3.62 -22.02 2.28
C ASP A 81 4.65 -21.14 1.55
N GLY A 82 4.36 -19.85 1.43
CA GLY A 82 5.22 -18.93 0.73
C GLY A 82 6.27 -18.24 1.57
N GLU A 83 6.97 -17.33 0.92
CA GLU A 83 8.00 -16.51 1.53
C GLU A 83 7.40 -15.31 2.26
N GLN A 84 7.93 -14.99 3.42
CA GLN A 84 7.60 -13.81 4.20
C GLN A 84 8.84 -12.93 4.34
N TRP A 85 8.64 -11.63 4.34
CA TRP A 85 9.70 -10.67 4.56
C TRP A 85 9.23 -9.51 5.44
N GLN A 86 10.18 -8.91 6.15
CA GLN A 86 9.97 -7.70 6.95
C GLN A 86 11.15 -6.75 6.75
N LEU A 87 10.87 -5.46 6.69
CA LEU A 87 11.85 -4.39 6.60
C LEU A 87 11.51 -3.31 7.61
N PHE A 88 12.50 -2.85 8.36
CA PHE A 88 12.46 -1.60 9.10
C PHE A 88 13.58 -0.69 8.57
N ASP A 89 13.23 0.48 8.06
CA ASP A 89 14.14 1.42 7.41
C ASP A 89 14.65 2.54 8.33
N GLY A 90 14.50 2.36 9.65
CA GLY A 90 14.82 3.36 10.66
C GLY A 90 13.64 4.28 11.03
N TYR A 91 12.59 4.31 10.22
CA TYR A 91 11.40 5.15 10.42
C TYR A 91 10.09 4.38 10.32
N ARG A 92 10.01 3.43 9.40
CA ARG A 92 8.80 2.69 9.06
C ARG A 92 9.08 1.20 8.97
N SER A 93 8.04 0.42 9.26
CA SER A 93 8.07 -1.03 9.07
C SER A 93 7.22 -1.40 7.85
N TYR A 94 7.73 -2.36 7.12
CA TYR A 94 7.10 -2.94 5.93
C TYR A 94 7.13 -4.45 6.06
N GLU A 95 6.14 -5.10 5.52
CA GLU A 95 6.08 -6.57 5.52
C GLU A 95 5.46 -7.10 4.24
N GLY A 96 5.72 -8.35 3.94
CA GLY A 96 5.06 -9.01 2.83
C GLY A 96 5.04 -10.52 2.94
N SER A 97 4.08 -11.10 2.25
CA SER A 97 3.90 -12.53 2.10
C SER A 97 3.64 -12.85 0.62
N ASN A 98 4.62 -13.45 -0.04
CA ASN A 98 4.58 -13.80 -1.48
C ASN A 98 4.23 -12.63 -2.41
N ALA A 99 4.43 -11.42 -1.96
CA ALA A 99 4.23 -10.20 -2.72
C ALA A 99 5.30 -9.19 -2.30
N TYR A 100 5.84 -8.49 -3.27
CA TYR A 100 7.03 -7.67 -3.10
C TYR A 100 6.81 -6.28 -3.70
N PRO A 101 7.40 -5.23 -3.12
CA PRO A 101 7.35 -3.89 -3.71
C PRO A 101 8.27 -3.77 -4.92
N LYS A 102 8.00 -2.76 -5.74
CA LYS A 102 8.85 -2.40 -6.87
C LYS A 102 10.29 -2.15 -6.43
N GLY A 103 11.23 -2.83 -7.07
CA GLY A 103 12.65 -2.72 -6.76
C GLY A 103 13.11 -3.56 -5.55
N PHE A 104 12.27 -4.43 -5.02
CA PHE A 104 12.61 -5.31 -3.91
C PHE A 104 13.88 -6.14 -4.20
N GLU A 105 14.03 -6.64 -5.44
CA GLU A 105 15.20 -7.38 -5.89
C GLU A 105 16.50 -6.55 -5.79
N LYS A 106 16.42 -5.22 -5.92
CA LYS A 106 17.58 -4.33 -5.75
C LYS A 106 18.00 -4.25 -4.28
N LEU A 107 17.02 -4.27 -3.35
CA LEU A 107 17.32 -4.34 -1.92
C LEU A 107 18.03 -5.64 -1.57
N LEU A 108 17.50 -6.78 -2.03
CA LEU A 108 18.10 -8.08 -1.79
C LEU A 108 19.53 -8.15 -2.34
N LYS A 109 19.73 -7.69 -3.57
CA LYS A 109 21.04 -7.63 -4.19
C LYS A 109 21.99 -6.72 -3.41
N TYR A 110 21.54 -5.54 -2.97
CA TYR A 110 22.35 -4.62 -2.21
C TYR A 110 22.82 -5.25 -0.88
N LEU A 111 21.94 -5.91 -0.14
CA LEU A 111 22.29 -6.58 1.12
C LEU A 111 23.30 -7.72 0.89
N ALA A 112 23.17 -8.47 -0.18
CA ALA A 112 24.11 -9.51 -0.55
C ALA A 112 25.49 -8.93 -0.91
N ASP A 113 25.54 -7.92 -1.76
CA ASP A 113 26.79 -7.37 -2.29
C ASP A 113 27.55 -6.53 -1.24
N GLU A 114 26.87 -5.72 -0.44
CA GLU A 114 27.51 -4.79 0.51
C GLU A 114 27.76 -5.42 1.89
N PHE A 115 26.90 -6.33 2.33
CA PHE A 115 26.98 -6.91 3.67
C PHE A 115 27.24 -8.43 3.65
N GLY A 116 27.41 -9.02 2.45
CA GLY A 116 27.70 -10.45 2.28
C GLY A 116 26.55 -11.37 2.72
N CYS A 117 25.29 -10.90 2.59
CA CYS A 117 24.11 -11.69 2.86
C CYS A 117 23.71 -12.50 1.61
N GLU A 118 24.56 -13.43 1.17
CA GLU A 118 24.42 -14.13 -0.10
C GLU A 118 23.11 -14.93 -0.24
N GLU A 119 22.58 -15.45 0.86
CA GLU A 119 21.31 -16.16 0.89
C GLU A 119 20.09 -15.24 0.64
N MET A 120 20.28 -13.93 0.80
CA MET A 120 19.26 -12.93 0.46
C MET A 120 19.24 -12.58 -1.02
N ARG A 121 20.16 -13.08 -1.85
CA ARG A 121 20.14 -12.80 -3.30
C ARG A 121 18.78 -13.13 -3.90
N PRO A 122 18.32 -12.28 -4.85
CA PRO A 122 17.06 -12.52 -5.54
C PRO A 122 17.02 -13.92 -6.17
N GLN A 123 15.91 -14.59 -5.98
CA GLN A 123 15.64 -15.88 -6.61
C GLN A 123 14.61 -15.70 -7.75
N PRO A 124 14.56 -16.65 -8.70
CA PRO A 124 13.49 -16.65 -9.69
C PRO A 124 12.13 -16.67 -8.98
N GLY A 125 11.33 -15.62 -9.16
CA GLY A 125 10.04 -15.43 -8.48
C GLY A 125 10.00 -14.26 -7.50
N ASP A 126 11.13 -13.73 -7.03
CA ASP A 126 11.20 -12.51 -6.20
C ASP A 126 10.98 -11.23 -7.02
N THR A 127 10.74 -11.37 -8.31
CA THR A 127 10.39 -10.26 -9.18
C THR A 127 8.92 -9.96 -9.03
N CYS A 128 8.60 -8.90 -8.37
CA CYS A 128 7.25 -8.38 -8.34
C CYS A 128 7.28 -6.88 -8.60
N ASP A 129 6.51 -6.47 -9.59
CA ASP A 129 6.23 -5.09 -9.90
C ASP A 129 4.94 -4.66 -9.17
N GLY A 130 4.85 -4.93 -7.87
CA GLY A 130 3.75 -4.44 -7.05
C GLY A 130 3.68 -2.92 -7.17
N PRO A 131 2.49 -2.34 -7.36
CA PRO A 131 2.35 -0.90 -7.53
C PRO A 131 2.82 -0.16 -6.28
N THR A 132 3.45 1.00 -6.46
CA THR A 132 3.76 1.93 -5.37
C THR A 132 2.50 2.69 -4.93
N LYS A 133 2.57 3.35 -3.77
CA LYS A 133 1.47 4.22 -3.31
C LYS A 133 1.13 5.29 -4.33
N SER A 134 2.14 5.93 -4.90
CA SER A 134 1.96 6.96 -5.92
C SER A 134 1.30 6.41 -7.18
N GLU A 135 1.69 5.21 -7.62
CA GLU A 135 1.05 4.56 -8.78
C GLU A 135 -0.41 4.22 -8.50
N CYS A 136 -0.74 3.71 -7.31
CA CYS A 136 -2.13 3.44 -6.93
C CYS A 136 -2.95 4.72 -6.76
N LEU A 137 -2.38 5.77 -6.15
CA LEU A 137 -3.02 7.07 -6.06
C LEU A 137 -3.24 7.68 -7.45
N ALA A 138 -2.26 7.54 -8.35
CA ALA A 138 -2.39 7.94 -9.73
C ALA A 138 -3.51 7.19 -10.44
N MET A 139 -3.63 5.88 -10.26
CA MET A 139 -4.74 5.10 -10.82
C MET A 139 -6.09 5.66 -10.38
N LEU A 140 -6.28 5.93 -9.08
CA LEU A 140 -7.52 6.52 -8.57
C LEU A 140 -7.74 7.95 -9.09
N ALA A 141 -6.68 8.75 -9.15
CA ALA A 141 -6.74 10.15 -9.58
C ALA A 141 -7.10 10.31 -11.06
N PHE A 142 -6.61 9.42 -11.91
CA PHE A 142 -6.83 9.47 -13.37
C PHE A 142 -8.02 8.62 -13.82
N TYR A 143 -8.85 8.17 -12.91
CA TYR A 143 -10.08 7.50 -13.27
C TYR A 143 -10.97 8.45 -14.06
N ASP A 144 -11.42 8.01 -15.23
CA ASP A 144 -12.34 8.77 -16.10
C ASP A 144 -13.77 8.53 -15.60
N LEU A 145 -14.15 9.31 -14.60
CA LEU A 145 -15.50 9.29 -14.07
C LEU A 145 -16.35 10.30 -14.86
N PRO A 146 -17.46 9.87 -15.44
CA PRO A 146 -18.39 10.79 -16.09
C PRO A 146 -18.91 11.80 -15.07
N SER A 147 -19.16 13.03 -15.50
CA SER A 147 -19.66 14.09 -14.63
C SER A 147 -21.01 14.61 -15.09
N GLY A 148 -21.89 14.87 -14.13
CA GLY A 148 -23.14 15.60 -14.37
C GLY A 148 -24.03 14.99 -15.45
N GLU A 149 -24.38 15.78 -16.43
CA GLU A 149 -25.30 15.41 -17.53
C GLU A 149 -24.78 14.22 -18.36
N GLU A 150 -23.46 14.14 -18.58
CA GLU A 150 -22.86 13.01 -19.32
C GLU A 150 -23.01 11.68 -18.55
N ALA A 151 -22.84 11.70 -17.22
CA ALA A 151 -23.09 10.54 -16.38
C ALA A 151 -24.55 10.11 -16.46
N ARG A 152 -25.47 11.08 -16.39
CA ARG A 152 -26.90 10.82 -16.48
C ARG A 152 -27.28 10.23 -17.85
N GLN A 153 -26.77 10.77 -18.94
CA GLN A 153 -27.02 10.26 -20.29
C GLN A 153 -26.46 8.86 -20.52
N ARG A 154 -25.25 8.56 -20.02
CA ARG A 154 -24.68 7.21 -20.10
C ARG A 154 -25.49 6.19 -19.30
N LEU A 155 -26.02 6.60 -18.14
CA LEU A 155 -26.85 5.77 -17.29
C LEU A 155 -28.28 5.57 -17.86
N GLU A 156 -28.86 6.60 -18.52
CA GLU A 156 -30.18 6.53 -19.14
C GLU A 156 -30.16 5.73 -20.44
N ASN A 157 -29.05 5.77 -21.19
CA ASN A 157 -28.90 5.06 -22.48
C ASN A 157 -28.66 3.55 -22.30
N GLY A 158 -28.70 3.03 -21.08
CA GLY A 158 -28.74 1.58 -20.85
C GLY A 158 -27.47 0.84 -21.26
N GLU A 159 -26.30 1.48 -21.23
CA GLU A 159 -24.99 0.81 -21.33
C GLU A 159 -24.72 -0.07 -20.09
N SER A 160 -25.76 -0.72 -19.62
CA SER A 160 -25.72 -1.76 -18.62
C SER A 160 -25.25 -3.05 -19.29
N ALA A 161 -24.07 -3.49 -18.98
CA ALA A 161 -23.48 -4.71 -19.53
C ALA A 161 -24.13 -6.02 -19.04
N CYS A 162 -25.38 -5.99 -18.55
CA CYS A 162 -26.07 -7.21 -18.14
C CYS A 162 -27.59 -7.13 -18.27
N ASP A 163 -28.16 -8.08 -19.01
CA ASP A 163 -29.59 -8.24 -19.33
C ASP A 163 -30.35 -9.08 -18.30
N CYS A 164 -30.07 -8.97 -17.03
CA CYS A 164 -30.69 -9.78 -15.98
C CYS A 164 -31.52 -8.92 -15.03
N ARG A 165 -32.82 -9.02 -15.14
CA ARG A 165 -33.84 -8.13 -14.56
C ARG A 165 -34.22 -8.36 -13.10
N GLU A 166 -33.50 -9.15 -12.30
CA GLU A 166 -33.98 -9.52 -10.96
C GLU A 166 -33.02 -9.31 -9.78
N ASP A 167 -31.79 -8.75 -9.99
CA ASP A 167 -30.87 -8.49 -8.90
C ASP A 167 -30.42 -7.02 -8.91
N TRP A 168 -30.71 -6.29 -7.83
CA TRP A 168 -30.34 -4.88 -7.63
C TRP A 168 -28.81 -4.63 -7.79
N ARG A 169 -28.00 -5.67 -7.65
CA ARG A 169 -26.55 -5.63 -7.89
C ARG A 169 -26.18 -5.44 -9.37
N GLN A 170 -27.14 -5.49 -10.27
CA GLN A 170 -26.91 -5.56 -11.71
C GLN A 170 -27.00 -4.19 -12.42
N THR A 171 -27.34 -3.13 -11.69
CA THR A 171 -27.41 -1.76 -12.23
C THR A 171 -26.09 -0.98 -12.12
N VAL A 172 -25.04 -1.60 -11.60
CA VAL A 172 -23.72 -0.96 -11.48
C VAL A 172 -22.99 -0.98 -12.81
N THR A 173 -22.65 0.18 -13.35
CA THR A 173 -21.90 0.29 -14.61
C THR A 173 -20.52 -0.37 -14.46
N GLU A 174 -19.88 -0.71 -15.59
CA GLU A 174 -18.53 -1.27 -15.56
C GLU A 174 -17.52 -0.31 -14.90
N VAL A 175 -17.69 0.99 -15.12
CA VAL A 175 -16.86 2.04 -14.52
C VAL A 175 -16.98 2.03 -12.98
N GLU A 176 -18.21 1.98 -12.45
CA GLU A 176 -18.45 1.90 -11.01
C GLU A 176 -17.81 0.66 -10.41
N ARG A 177 -18.01 -0.49 -11.05
CA ARG A 177 -17.48 -1.77 -10.60
C ARG A 177 -15.95 -1.78 -10.58
N ASN A 178 -15.33 -1.27 -11.61
CA ASN A 178 -13.88 -1.18 -11.70
C ASN A 178 -13.32 -0.22 -10.64
N PHE A 179 -13.93 0.94 -10.47
CA PHE A 179 -13.51 1.91 -9.44
C PHE A 179 -13.64 1.35 -8.02
N LEU A 180 -14.74 0.67 -7.70
CA LEU A 180 -14.94 0.00 -6.41
C LEU A 180 -13.91 -1.11 -6.17
N ARG A 181 -13.62 -1.91 -7.19
CA ARG A 181 -12.58 -2.94 -7.12
C ARG A 181 -11.20 -2.33 -6.84
N ASP A 182 -10.88 -1.23 -7.51
CA ASP A 182 -9.57 -0.59 -7.40
C ASP A 182 -9.42 0.14 -6.04
N ILE A 183 -10.50 0.69 -5.48
CA ILE A 183 -10.53 1.17 -4.09
C ILE A 183 -10.30 0.02 -3.11
N ASP A 184 -10.97 -1.11 -3.27
CA ASP A 184 -10.79 -2.28 -2.40
C ASP A 184 -9.35 -2.82 -2.48
N ALA A 185 -8.78 -2.87 -3.68
CA ALA A 185 -7.38 -3.25 -3.89
C ALA A 185 -6.43 -2.27 -3.20
N PHE A 186 -6.68 -0.95 -3.34
CA PHE A 186 -5.91 0.08 -2.66
C PHE A 186 -5.97 -0.06 -1.14
N VAL A 187 -7.15 -0.27 -0.56
CA VAL A 187 -7.31 -0.45 0.90
C VAL A 187 -6.61 -1.71 1.37
N SER A 188 -6.71 -2.80 0.62
CA SER A 188 -6.05 -4.07 0.94
C SER A 188 -4.52 -3.92 0.97
N ALA A 189 -3.97 -3.13 0.05
CA ALA A 189 -2.55 -2.81 -0.01
C ALA A 189 -2.10 -1.73 0.99
N ASN A 190 -3.04 -0.97 1.58
CA ASN A 190 -2.78 0.12 2.52
C ASN A 190 -3.55 -0.06 3.83
N PRO A 191 -3.09 -0.90 4.76
CA PRO A 191 -3.80 -1.16 6.02
C PRO A 191 -4.11 0.10 6.83
N GLU A 192 -3.33 1.17 6.67
CA GLU A 192 -3.59 2.46 7.33
C GLU A 192 -4.94 3.08 6.94
N TYR A 193 -5.47 2.75 5.76
CA TYR A 193 -6.78 3.19 5.29
C TYR A 193 -7.93 2.27 5.73
N MET A 194 -7.65 1.12 6.32
CA MET A 194 -8.71 0.28 6.91
C MET A 194 -9.47 1.02 8.00
N ASN A 195 -8.79 1.91 8.73
CA ASN A 195 -9.40 2.80 9.72
C ASN A 195 -9.65 4.20 9.13
N TYR A 196 -10.32 4.26 7.97
CA TYR A 196 -10.67 5.53 7.32
C TYR A 196 -11.49 6.46 8.21
N GLY A 197 -12.30 5.92 9.13
CA GLY A 197 -13.03 6.72 10.11
C GLY A 197 -12.10 7.54 11.02
N ALA A 198 -10.97 6.99 11.45
CA ALA A 198 -9.99 7.75 12.22
C ALA A 198 -9.28 8.82 11.37
N ILE A 199 -9.14 8.60 10.06
CA ILE A 199 -8.60 9.62 9.15
C ILE A 199 -9.61 10.77 9.05
N LEU A 200 -10.87 10.48 8.79
CA LEU A 200 -11.94 11.47 8.72
C LEU A 200 -12.06 12.27 10.02
N ALA A 201 -12.04 11.61 11.17
CA ALA A 201 -12.13 12.26 12.48
C ALA A 201 -10.99 13.26 12.75
N ARG A 202 -9.76 12.97 12.27
CA ARG A 202 -8.62 13.92 12.36
C ARG A 202 -8.85 15.21 11.57
N HIS A 203 -9.69 15.16 10.56
CA HIS A 203 -10.11 16.30 9.75
C HIS A 203 -11.45 16.90 10.23
N GLY A 204 -11.95 16.47 11.41
CA GLY A 204 -13.19 17.00 11.99
C GLY A 204 -14.47 16.49 11.32
N LEU A 205 -14.38 15.39 10.56
CA LEU A 205 -15.51 14.75 9.92
C LEU A 205 -15.96 13.52 10.72
N GLU A 206 -17.25 13.41 10.95
CA GLU A 206 -17.87 12.19 11.45
C GLU A 206 -18.09 11.18 10.30
N LEU A 207 -18.44 9.93 10.64
CA LEU A 207 -18.87 8.94 9.64
C LEU A 207 -20.33 9.22 9.20
N ASP A 208 -20.58 10.48 8.87
CA ASP A 208 -21.83 10.96 8.28
C ASP A 208 -21.59 11.21 6.79
N ILE A 209 -22.28 10.43 5.98
CA ILE A 209 -22.07 10.43 4.53
C ILE A 209 -22.48 11.74 3.88
N GLU A 210 -23.51 12.41 4.40
CA GLU A 210 -23.94 13.72 3.87
C GLU A 210 -22.90 14.79 4.20
N GLN A 211 -22.34 14.76 5.41
CA GLN A 211 -21.26 15.64 5.79
C GLN A 211 -20.03 15.44 4.92
N ILE A 212 -19.64 14.17 4.67
CA ILE A 212 -18.48 13.83 3.84
C ILE A 212 -18.66 14.33 2.41
N VAL A 213 -19.83 14.11 1.80
CA VAL A 213 -20.09 14.51 0.42
C VAL A 213 -20.16 16.04 0.24
N ASN A 214 -20.72 16.72 1.22
CA ASN A 214 -20.84 18.19 1.19
C ASN A 214 -19.56 18.91 1.62
N GLN A 215 -18.53 18.19 2.05
CA GLN A 215 -17.25 18.76 2.44
C GLN A 215 -16.57 19.48 1.28
N ASN A 216 -16.04 20.66 1.54
CA ASN A 216 -15.21 21.38 0.59
C ASN A 216 -13.81 20.70 0.53
N MET A 217 -13.53 20.01 -0.55
CA MET A 217 -12.26 19.29 -0.76
C MET A 217 -11.17 20.14 -1.44
N SER A 218 -11.38 21.46 -1.62
CA SER A 218 -10.37 22.31 -2.30
C SER A 218 -9.03 22.37 -1.57
N GLU A 219 -9.06 22.25 -0.24
CA GLU A 219 -7.86 22.27 0.63
C GLU A 219 -7.53 20.89 1.20
N ALA A 220 -8.29 19.85 0.82
CA ALA A 220 -8.06 18.49 1.29
C ALA A 220 -6.73 17.95 0.80
N ASP A 221 -6.05 17.19 1.66
CA ASP A 221 -4.91 16.37 1.28
C ASP A 221 -5.37 15.06 0.61
N ALA A 222 -4.45 14.35 -0.03
CA ALA A 222 -4.73 13.08 -0.70
C ALA A 222 -5.31 12.03 0.26
N LYS A 223 -4.89 12.07 1.53
CA LYS A 223 -5.32 11.11 2.54
C LYS A 223 -6.79 11.28 2.90
N LEU A 224 -7.24 12.51 3.07
CA LEU A 224 -8.65 12.82 3.33
C LEU A 224 -9.53 12.46 2.12
N ILE A 225 -9.09 12.80 0.91
CA ILE A 225 -9.85 12.50 -0.32
C ILE A 225 -10.06 10.99 -0.46
N VAL A 226 -8.98 10.20 -0.35
CA VAL A 226 -9.07 8.74 -0.47
C VAL A 226 -9.91 8.13 0.66
N ALA A 227 -9.75 8.59 1.92
CA ALA A 227 -10.58 8.13 3.02
C ALA A 227 -12.07 8.40 2.79
N SER A 228 -12.41 9.54 2.19
CA SER A 228 -13.77 9.90 1.82
C SER A 228 -14.32 9.00 0.70
N MET A 229 -13.52 8.70 -0.32
CA MET A 229 -13.89 7.73 -1.36
C MET A 229 -14.18 6.35 -0.79
N ILE A 230 -13.34 5.88 0.14
CA ILE A 230 -13.54 4.61 0.84
C ILE A 230 -14.83 4.62 1.67
N ALA A 231 -15.10 5.72 2.38
CA ALA A 231 -16.31 5.85 3.18
C ALA A 231 -17.57 5.70 2.33
N ILE A 232 -17.63 6.39 1.18
CA ILE A 232 -18.75 6.30 0.24
C ILE A 232 -18.88 4.87 -0.31
N ALA A 233 -17.80 4.27 -0.78
CA ALA A 233 -17.79 2.93 -1.35
C ALA A 233 -18.27 1.86 -0.36
N ARG A 234 -17.89 2.00 0.91
CA ARG A 234 -18.33 1.08 1.97
C ARG A 234 -19.74 1.35 2.44
N PHE A 235 -20.15 2.60 2.53
CA PHE A 235 -21.51 2.96 2.92
C PHE A 235 -22.55 2.37 1.95
N ASP A 236 -22.32 2.48 0.67
CA ASP A 236 -23.22 1.96 -0.37
C ASP A 236 -23.42 0.43 -0.26
N ARG A 237 -22.35 -0.27 0.13
CA ARG A 237 -22.40 -1.74 0.34
C ARG A 237 -23.32 -2.16 1.51
N TRP A 238 -23.53 -1.27 2.49
CA TRP A 238 -24.34 -1.56 3.69
C TRP A 238 -25.76 -1.03 3.61
N CYS A 239 -25.98 0.03 2.85
CA CYS A 239 -27.27 0.75 2.88
C CYS A 239 -28.14 0.54 1.65
N GLU A 240 -27.67 -0.17 0.62
CA GLU A 240 -28.40 -0.46 -0.64
C GLU A 240 -29.04 0.80 -1.28
N CYS A 241 -28.41 1.98 -1.09
CA CYS A 241 -29.03 3.29 -1.44
C CYS A 241 -28.55 3.87 -2.75
N ASN A 242 -27.72 3.17 -3.52
CA ASN A 242 -27.09 3.70 -4.76
C ASN A 242 -26.37 5.04 -4.51
N PHE A 243 -25.82 5.24 -3.33
CA PHE A 243 -25.23 6.51 -2.92
C PHE A 243 -23.95 6.81 -3.69
N PHE A 244 -23.15 5.77 -3.93
CA PHE A 244 -21.94 5.86 -4.73
C PHE A 244 -22.25 6.34 -6.16
N ARG A 245 -23.31 5.78 -6.77
CA ARG A 245 -23.81 6.19 -8.06
C ARG A 245 -24.24 7.66 -8.07
N ARG A 246 -24.97 8.13 -7.06
CA ARG A 246 -25.33 9.54 -6.93
C ARG A 246 -24.11 10.45 -6.88
N CYS A 247 -23.03 10.04 -6.19
CA CYS A 247 -21.78 10.79 -6.14
C CYS A 247 -21.05 10.84 -7.49
N ILE A 248 -21.28 9.87 -8.38
CA ILE A 248 -20.84 9.96 -9.79
C ILE A 248 -21.73 10.95 -10.54
N GLU A 249 -23.04 10.78 -10.47
CA GLU A 249 -24.03 11.59 -11.19
C GLU A 249 -23.93 13.09 -10.87
N ASP A 250 -23.75 13.44 -9.59
CA ASP A 250 -23.62 14.83 -9.15
C ASP A 250 -22.19 15.41 -9.31
N GLY A 251 -21.26 14.58 -9.79
CA GLY A 251 -19.88 14.96 -10.06
C GLY A 251 -19.00 15.08 -8.80
N THR A 252 -19.44 14.62 -7.65
CA THR A 252 -18.66 14.64 -6.40
C THR A 252 -17.37 13.88 -6.57
N LEU A 253 -17.43 12.63 -7.05
CA LEU A 253 -16.23 11.83 -7.27
C LEU A 253 -15.32 12.41 -8.37
N ALA A 254 -15.89 13.01 -9.40
CA ALA A 254 -15.10 13.69 -10.45
C ALA A 254 -14.34 14.91 -9.89
N ARG A 255 -14.95 15.68 -8.97
CA ARG A 255 -14.25 16.78 -8.26
C ARG A 255 -13.12 16.25 -7.39
N TRP A 256 -13.34 15.14 -6.68
CA TRP A 256 -12.34 14.55 -5.79
C TRP A 256 -11.16 13.95 -6.55
N THR A 257 -11.41 13.23 -7.65
CA THR A 257 -10.34 12.72 -8.53
C THR A 257 -9.55 13.86 -9.17
N LYS A 258 -10.22 14.96 -9.56
CA LYS A 258 -9.55 16.15 -10.06
C LYS A 258 -8.61 16.74 -9.00
N ARG A 259 -9.10 16.92 -7.77
CA ARG A 259 -8.27 17.43 -6.67
C ARG A 259 -7.11 16.48 -6.36
N LEU A 260 -7.32 15.18 -6.36
CA LEU A 260 -6.27 14.20 -6.15
C LEU A 260 -5.18 14.31 -7.24
N ARG A 261 -5.53 14.55 -8.50
CA ARG A 261 -4.58 14.82 -9.60
C ARG A 261 -3.73 16.07 -9.37
N GLU A 262 -4.31 17.11 -8.78
CA GLU A 262 -3.60 18.35 -8.47
C GLU A 262 -2.56 18.17 -7.33
N LEU A 263 -2.69 17.10 -6.54
CA LEU A 263 -1.81 16.79 -5.41
C LEU A 263 -0.69 15.80 -5.76
N LEU A 264 -0.75 15.16 -6.94
CA LEU A 264 0.25 14.23 -7.46
C LEU A 264 1.29 14.93 -8.33
#